data_0df13bd41148354380eea8581867c644
#
_entry.id   0df13bd41148354380eea8581867c644
#
_cell.length_a   1.000
_cell.length_b   1.000
_cell.length_c   1.000
_cell.angle_alpha   90.00
_cell.angle_beta   90.00
_cell.angle_gamma   90.00
#
_symmetry.space_group_name_H-M   'P 1'
#
loop_
_entity.id
_entity.type
_entity.pdbx_description
1 polymer ?
#
loop_
_entity_poly.entity_id
_entity_poly.type
_entity_poly.pdbx_seq_one_letter_code
_entity_poly.pdbx_strand_id
1 'polypeptide(L)'
;MASNYETQRKMRAAQVGTIMPWVGDNASKPDGWLECNGQTIEATDYPILASVIGNTYGPSNGLNNRTYPNYLLGDQFRLPALNGRVLTDYESSLVNV
;
A
#
# COMPACT_ATOMS: atom_id res chain seq x y z
N MET A 1 20.28 19.37 -15.34
CA MET A 1 19.20 18.54 -15.88
C MET A 1 19.03 17.24 -15.11
N ALA A 2 20.11 16.62 -14.70
CA ALA A 2 20.00 15.45 -13.85
C ALA A 2 19.20 15.76 -12.57
N SER A 3 19.37 16.95 -12.02
CA SER A 3 18.66 17.35 -10.82
C SER A 3 17.14 17.44 -11.03
N ASN A 4 16.70 17.91 -12.20
CA ASN A 4 15.28 17.95 -12.51
C ASN A 4 14.70 16.56 -12.64
N TYR A 5 15.42 15.69 -13.30
CA TYR A 5 14.98 14.30 -13.46
C TYR A 5 14.90 13.62 -12.11
N GLU A 6 15.91 13.80 -11.27
CA GLU A 6 15.93 13.21 -9.95
C GLU A 6 14.78 13.73 -9.07
N THR A 7 14.51 15.03 -9.16
CA THR A 7 13.43 15.62 -8.41
C THR A 7 12.08 15.07 -8.84
N GLN A 8 11.83 15.00 -10.14
CA GLN A 8 10.58 14.47 -10.66
C GLN A 8 10.42 13.01 -10.30
N ARG A 9 11.50 12.26 -10.36
CA ARG A 9 11.49 10.85 -10.01
C ARG A 9 11.12 10.65 -8.54
N LYS A 10 11.69 11.47 -7.66
CA LYS A 10 11.38 11.40 -6.23
C LYS A 10 9.94 11.80 -5.96
N MET A 11 9.43 12.80 -6.66
CA MET A 11 8.06 13.22 -6.48
C MET A 11 7.06 12.19 -6.99
N ARG A 12 7.43 11.46 -8.05
CA ARG A 12 6.58 10.42 -8.62
C ARG A 12 6.68 9.12 -7.84
N ALA A 13 7.82 8.91 -7.18
CA ALA A 13 7.99 7.77 -6.30
C ALA A 13 7.37 8.14 -4.96
N ALA A 14 6.06 8.11 -4.91
CA ALA A 14 5.32 8.48 -3.71
C ALA A 14 5.82 7.68 -2.52
N GLN A 15 5.69 8.27 -1.35
CA GLN A 15 6.07 7.57 -0.14
C GLN A 15 5.20 6.34 0.05
N VAL A 16 5.80 5.29 0.58
CA VAL A 16 5.08 4.07 0.91
C VAL A 16 3.93 4.42 1.85
N GLY A 17 2.75 3.90 1.56
CA GLY A 17 1.54 4.20 2.32
C GLY A 17 0.68 5.29 1.72
N THR A 18 1.18 6.03 0.72
CA THR A 18 0.37 7.03 0.02
C THR A 18 -0.78 6.35 -0.70
N ILE A 19 -1.97 6.93 -0.61
CA ILE A 19 -3.17 6.41 -1.27
C ILE A 19 -3.60 7.39 -2.35
N MET A 20 -3.94 6.86 -3.52
CA MET A 20 -4.45 7.68 -4.60
C MET A 20 -5.68 7.05 -5.24
N PRO A 21 -6.60 7.85 -5.77
CA PRO A 21 -7.72 7.30 -6.54
C PRO A 21 -7.23 6.71 -7.86
N TRP A 22 -7.92 5.71 -8.34
CA TRP A 22 -7.55 5.03 -9.57
C TRP A 22 -8.78 4.78 -10.42
N VAL A 23 -8.73 5.21 -11.66
CA VAL A 23 -9.79 5.01 -12.64
C VAL A 23 -9.26 4.07 -13.72
N GLY A 24 -9.53 2.81 -13.55
CA GLY A 24 -9.05 1.78 -14.44
C GLY A 24 -9.15 0.45 -13.74
N ASP A 25 -8.97 -0.63 -14.48
CA ASP A 25 -9.04 -1.94 -13.87
C ASP A 25 -7.73 -2.28 -13.15
N ASN A 26 -7.77 -3.37 -12.40
CA ASN A 26 -6.63 -3.79 -11.62
C ASN A 26 -5.45 -4.23 -12.51
N ALA A 27 -5.74 -4.67 -13.72
CA ALA A 27 -4.70 -5.14 -14.63
C ALA A 27 -3.85 -3.98 -15.16
N SER A 28 -4.40 -2.78 -15.18
CA SER A 28 -3.69 -1.63 -15.72
C SER A 28 -3.10 -0.72 -14.65
N LYS A 29 -3.15 -1.13 -13.38
CA LYS A 29 -2.57 -0.31 -12.32
C LYS A 29 -1.05 -0.20 -12.49
N PRO A 30 -0.46 0.93 -12.12
CA PRO A 30 0.99 1.09 -12.23
C PRO A 30 1.74 0.19 -11.25
N ASP A 31 2.96 -0.18 -11.61
CA ASP A 31 3.82 -0.94 -10.73
C ASP A 31 4.11 -0.16 -9.47
N GLY A 32 4.24 -0.86 -8.35
CA GLY A 32 4.52 -0.21 -7.08
C GLY A 32 3.26 0.19 -6.33
N TRP A 33 2.09 -0.22 -6.80
CA TRP A 33 0.81 0.11 -6.17
C TRP A 33 -0.04 -1.14 -6.01
N LEU A 34 -0.79 -1.19 -4.93
CA LEU A 34 -1.74 -2.28 -4.66
C LEU A 34 -3.13 -1.69 -4.49
N GLU A 35 -4.13 -2.47 -4.87
CA GLU A 35 -5.52 -2.05 -4.75
C GLU A 35 -5.98 -2.10 -3.29
N CYS A 36 -6.62 -1.02 -2.84
CA CYS A 36 -7.16 -0.93 -1.48
C CYS A 36 -8.54 -1.56 -1.44
N ASN A 37 -8.57 -2.89 -1.46
CA ASN A 37 -9.83 -3.65 -1.48
C ASN A 37 -9.99 -4.55 -0.25
N GLY A 38 -9.24 -4.27 0.81
CA GLY A 38 -9.32 -5.07 2.02
C GLY A 38 -8.51 -6.35 1.97
N GLN A 39 -7.66 -6.50 0.97
CA GLN A 39 -6.87 -7.74 0.82
C GLN A 39 -5.85 -7.88 1.93
N THR A 40 -5.51 -9.13 2.24
CA THR A 40 -4.51 -9.47 3.23
C THR A 40 -3.17 -9.69 2.54
N ILE A 41 -2.12 -9.09 3.09
CA ILE A 41 -0.79 -9.06 2.46
C ILE A 41 0.22 -9.61 3.46
N GLU A 42 1.18 -10.38 2.95
CA GLU A 42 2.31 -10.83 3.77
C GLU A 42 3.26 -9.68 4.06
N ALA A 43 3.62 -9.52 5.33
CA ALA A 43 4.52 -8.45 5.73
C ALA A 43 5.92 -8.63 5.15
N THR A 44 6.35 -9.86 4.92
CA THR A 44 7.66 -10.13 4.32
C THR A 44 7.76 -9.67 2.88
N ASP A 45 6.62 -9.60 2.18
CA ASP A 45 6.59 -9.14 0.79
C ASP A 45 6.67 -7.61 0.70
N TYR A 46 6.06 -6.93 1.67
CA TYR A 46 6.00 -5.47 1.68
C TYR A 46 6.27 -4.95 3.08
N PRO A 47 7.50 -5.13 3.56
CA PRO A 47 7.79 -4.84 4.97
C PRO A 47 7.67 -3.36 5.34
N ILE A 48 8.01 -2.47 4.43
CA ILE A 48 7.91 -1.04 4.71
C ILE A 48 6.45 -0.63 4.81
N LEU A 49 5.62 -1.12 3.89
CA LEU A 49 4.19 -0.85 3.94
C LEU A 49 3.58 -1.43 5.22
N ALA A 50 4.01 -2.62 5.61
CA ALA A 50 3.55 -3.22 6.85
C ALA A 50 3.89 -2.35 8.06
N SER A 51 5.07 -1.71 8.05
CA SER A 51 5.46 -0.82 9.14
C SER A 51 4.62 0.44 9.19
N VAL A 52 4.16 0.92 8.05
CA VAL A 52 3.33 2.11 7.96
C VAL A 52 1.90 1.81 8.39
N ILE A 53 1.31 0.75 7.88
CA ILE A 53 -0.10 0.42 8.12
C ILE A 53 -0.28 -0.30 9.46
N GLY A 54 0.63 -1.22 9.78
CA GLY A 54 0.51 -2.01 10.98
C GLY A 54 -0.77 -2.84 11.00
N ASN A 55 -1.36 -3.00 12.17
CA ASN A 55 -2.58 -3.75 12.35
C ASN A 55 -3.83 -2.88 12.31
N THR A 56 -3.72 -1.67 11.76
CA THR A 56 -4.82 -0.71 11.78
C THR A 56 -6.10 -1.27 11.18
N TYR A 57 -5.99 -2.03 10.11
CA TYR A 57 -7.13 -2.60 9.40
C TYR A 57 -7.30 -4.09 9.68
N GLY A 58 -6.51 -4.65 10.59
CA GLY A 58 -6.54 -6.04 10.96
C GLY A 58 -5.58 -6.91 10.18
N PRO A 59 -5.58 -8.19 10.42
CA PRO A 59 -6.21 -8.87 11.54
C PRO A 59 -5.53 -8.50 12.86
N SER A 60 -6.21 -8.69 13.99
CA SER A 60 -5.73 -8.16 15.29
C SER A 60 -4.37 -8.72 15.71
N ASN A 61 -4.04 -9.92 15.26
CA ASN A 61 -2.74 -10.54 15.55
C ASN A 61 -1.89 -10.70 14.29
N GLY A 62 -2.17 -9.90 13.27
CA GLY A 62 -1.59 -10.10 11.95
C GLY A 62 -0.07 -10.05 11.92
N LEU A 63 0.50 -9.08 12.59
CA LEU A 63 1.96 -8.94 12.64
C LEU A 63 2.57 -9.62 13.84
N ASN A 64 1.78 -10.28 14.67
CA ASN A 64 2.24 -11.08 15.82
C ASN A 64 3.19 -10.29 16.72
N ASN A 65 2.90 -9.01 16.90
CA ASN A 65 3.70 -8.08 17.72
C ASN A 65 5.12 -7.87 17.20
N ARG A 66 5.38 -8.26 15.97
CA ARG A 66 6.67 -7.99 15.34
C ARG A 66 6.66 -6.62 14.68
N THR A 67 7.84 -6.03 14.56
CA THR A 67 8.02 -4.73 13.96
C THR A 67 9.09 -4.80 12.88
N TYR A 68 9.06 -3.81 11.98
CA TYR A 68 10.06 -3.71 10.95
C TYR A 68 11.47 -3.61 11.57
N PRO A 69 12.46 -4.32 11.07
CA PRO A 69 12.44 -5.20 9.90
C PRO A 69 12.30 -6.70 10.25
N ASN A 70 11.78 -7.03 11.42
CA ASN A 70 11.84 -8.38 11.97
C ASN A 70 10.60 -9.22 11.67
N TYR A 71 9.94 -8.94 10.55
CA TYR A 71 8.77 -9.72 10.16
C TYR A 71 9.17 -11.12 9.71
N LEU A 72 8.32 -12.09 10.01
CA LEU A 72 8.50 -13.48 9.62
C LEU A 72 7.35 -13.92 8.71
N LEU A 73 7.57 -15.02 8.02
CA LEU A 73 6.53 -15.60 7.18
C LEU A 73 5.30 -15.90 8.04
N GLY A 74 4.13 -15.52 7.54
CA GLY A 74 2.90 -15.65 8.30
C GLY A 74 2.48 -14.36 8.99
N ASP A 75 3.38 -13.40 9.15
CA ASP A 75 2.98 -12.07 9.62
C ASP A 75 2.25 -11.39 8.47
N GLN A 76 1.02 -10.96 8.75
CA GLN A 76 0.13 -10.42 7.73
C GLN A 76 -0.48 -9.11 8.19
N PHE A 77 -0.85 -8.30 7.23
CA PHE A 77 -1.60 -7.08 7.51
C PHE A 77 -2.64 -6.91 6.42
N ARG A 78 -3.61 -6.06 6.69
CA ARG A 78 -4.71 -5.86 5.75
C ARG A 78 -4.70 -4.44 5.23
N LEU A 79 -4.95 -4.29 3.93
CA LEU A 79 -5.14 -2.99 3.31
C LEU A 79 -6.53 -2.47 3.60
N PRO A 80 -6.71 -1.14 3.62
CA PRO A 80 -8.06 -0.59 3.79
C PRO A 80 -8.94 -0.98 2.61
N ALA A 81 -10.24 -1.13 2.88
CA ALA A 81 -11.22 -1.40 1.84
C ALA A 81 -11.89 -0.09 1.46
N LEU A 82 -11.33 0.60 0.49
CA LEU A 82 -11.77 1.95 0.12
C LEU A 82 -12.56 1.99 -1.18
N ASN A 83 -12.81 0.84 -1.79
CA ASN A 83 -13.53 0.78 -3.06
C ASN A 83 -14.93 1.37 -2.89
N GLY A 84 -15.18 2.46 -3.61
CA GLY A 84 -16.49 3.09 -3.61
C GLY A 84 -16.92 3.74 -2.31
N ARG A 85 -16.00 3.88 -1.35
CA ARG A 85 -16.36 4.40 -0.03
C ARG A 85 -15.92 5.84 0.21
N VAL A 86 -14.75 6.21 -0.28
CA VAL A 86 -14.16 7.52 0.03
C VAL A 86 -14.32 8.45 -1.14
N LEU A 87 -14.07 7.95 -2.34
CA LEU A 87 -14.09 8.75 -3.56
C LEU A 87 -15.11 8.15 -4.50
N THR A 88 -16.33 8.64 -4.42
CA THR A 88 -17.48 8.05 -5.12
C THR A 88 -17.34 8.10 -6.65
N ASP A 89 -16.53 9.02 -7.17
CA ASP A 89 -16.33 9.16 -8.61
C ASP A 89 -15.23 8.27 -9.15
N TYR A 90 -14.59 7.48 -8.30
CA TYR A 90 -13.49 6.61 -8.68
C TYR A 90 -13.84 5.16 -8.44
N GLU A 91 -13.32 4.29 -9.29
CA GLU A 91 -13.61 2.86 -9.20
C GLU A 91 -12.88 2.21 -8.04
N SER A 92 -11.69 2.69 -7.72
CA SER A 92 -10.89 2.09 -6.65
C SER A 92 -9.87 3.09 -6.13
N SER A 93 -9.16 2.69 -5.09
CA SER A 93 -8.03 3.43 -4.57
C SER A 93 -6.83 2.51 -4.50
N LEU A 94 -5.65 3.08 -4.65
CA LEU A 94 -4.40 2.35 -4.63
C LEU A 94 -3.53 2.84 -3.50
N VAL A 95 -2.73 1.94 -2.93
CA VAL A 95 -1.73 2.32 -1.94
C VAL A 95 -0.36 2.01 -2.50
N ASN A 96 0.58 2.94 -2.28
CA ASN A 96 1.96 2.76 -2.70
C ASN A 96 2.65 1.76 -1.79
N VAL A 97 3.29 0.80 -2.38
CA VAL A 97 4.01 -0.22 -1.64
C VAL A 97 5.50 0.11 -1.59
#